data_a49fc7c2bb28a3ca86daa295a6744025
#
_entry.id   a49fc7c2bb28a3ca86daa295a6744025
#
_cell.length_a   1.000
_cell.length_b   1.000
_cell.length_c   1.000
_cell.angle_alpha   90.00
_cell.angle_beta   90.00
_cell.angle_gamma   90.00
#
_symmetry.space_group_name_H-M   'P 1'
#
loop_
_entity.id
_entity.type
_entity.pdbx_description
1 polymer ?
#
loop_
_entity_poly.entity_id
_entity_poly.type
_entity_poly.pdbx_seq_one_letter_code
_entity_poly.pdbx_strand_id
1 'polypeptide(L)'
;FETDHRVSIGVNAPFSGYSPEKLDAIYRDLQDRLTHIPGVERAALALYSPFTDNWGEMIIREGHGVPNVNEDQGASWDHVSSGYLEAMGQHILRGRTITDQDTATTRNVAVVDEAFVRKFFKKGEEPIGTHFGLNKAQYSDTFEIVGVIREANYTDPTGHWRRPLFFVPLAQHAHYDVSMLQMIDDRTHLIQSVVLELRGSIDGLEPQIRRAFAEVDPNLTILSVRTMQEQVANRLDQQRTVAQMTGLFGILALVLAAVGLYGVTAYTVERRTNEIGVRMALGANRGNVIRLVLRGAFLQVLLGLLIGIPASIGCSRLIATQLYQVQGWDPLVLGGSIVALGVCALFASIIPAQRAASIDPVNALRTE
;
A
#
# COMPACT_ATOMS: atom_id res chain seq x y z
N PHE A 1 6.34 -14.27 4.14
CA PHE A 1 6.96 -15.02 3.03
C PHE A 1 8.42 -14.60 2.86
N GLU A 2 9.19 -15.43 2.19
CA GLU A 2 10.59 -15.16 1.89
C GLU A 2 10.73 -14.60 0.48
N THR A 3 11.79 -13.80 0.25
CA THR A 3 12.04 -13.16 -1.06
C THR A 3 13.30 -13.69 -1.75
N ASP A 4 14.22 -14.28 -0.96
CA ASP A 4 15.50 -14.75 -1.45
C ASP A 4 15.34 -16.00 -2.31
N HIS A 5 16.07 -16.06 -3.41
CA HIS A 5 16.04 -17.16 -4.37
C HIS A 5 14.64 -17.47 -4.95
N ARG A 6 13.75 -16.48 -4.96
CA ARG A 6 12.40 -16.62 -5.51
C ARG A 6 12.18 -15.71 -6.70
N VAL A 7 11.54 -16.30 -7.71
CA VAL A 7 11.18 -15.64 -8.97
C VAL A 7 9.68 -15.65 -9.11
N SER A 8 9.12 -14.49 -9.41
CA SER A 8 7.72 -14.32 -9.77
C SER A 8 7.60 -14.11 -11.29
N ILE A 9 6.78 -14.93 -11.92
CA ILE A 9 6.46 -14.86 -13.34
C ILE A 9 5.04 -14.37 -13.44
N GLY A 10 4.82 -13.18 -13.99
CA GLY A 10 3.50 -12.69 -14.31
C GLY A 10 2.98 -13.38 -15.57
N VAL A 11 1.77 -13.92 -15.48
CA VAL A 11 1.15 -14.71 -16.54
C VAL A 11 -0.22 -14.14 -16.91
N ASN A 12 -0.59 -14.20 -18.18
CA ASN A 12 -1.93 -13.98 -18.64
C ASN A 12 -2.50 -15.30 -19.16
N ALA A 13 -3.48 -15.84 -18.44
CA ALA A 13 -4.22 -17.02 -18.88
C ALA A 13 -5.44 -16.60 -19.72
N PRO A 14 -5.82 -17.35 -20.74
CA PRO A 14 -6.97 -17.04 -21.58
C PRO A 14 -8.29 -17.13 -20.79
N PHE A 15 -9.17 -16.14 -20.98
CA PHE A 15 -10.46 -16.07 -20.30
C PHE A 15 -11.56 -16.97 -20.89
N SER A 16 -11.34 -17.59 -22.07
CA SER A 16 -12.37 -18.37 -22.73
C SER A 16 -11.80 -19.58 -23.45
N GLY A 17 -12.62 -20.63 -23.57
CA GLY A 17 -12.31 -21.81 -24.35
C GLY A 17 -11.64 -22.95 -23.58
N TYR A 18 -11.53 -22.84 -22.26
CA TYR A 18 -10.99 -23.89 -21.39
C TYR A 18 -12.05 -24.36 -20.40
N SER A 19 -12.25 -25.68 -20.32
CA SER A 19 -13.02 -26.25 -19.21
C SER A 19 -12.13 -26.32 -17.95
N PRO A 20 -12.72 -26.40 -16.75
CA PRO A 20 -11.97 -26.56 -15.50
C PRO A 20 -10.96 -27.74 -15.56
N GLU A 21 -11.40 -28.89 -16.08
CA GLU A 21 -10.55 -30.08 -16.18
C GLU A 21 -9.36 -29.88 -17.13
N LYS A 22 -9.58 -29.10 -18.21
CA LYS A 22 -8.50 -28.75 -19.16
C LYS A 22 -7.51 -27.80 -18.52
N LEU A 23 -7.97 -26.81 -17.75
CA LEU A 23 -7.11 -25.90 -17.01
C LEU A 23 -6.26 -26.65 -15.98
N ASP A 24 -6.86 -27.55 -15.21
CA ASP A 24 -6.15 -28.37 -14.23
C ASP A 24 -5.08 -29.24 -14.87
N ALA A 25 -5.33 -29.78 -16.05
CA ALA A 25 -4.35 -30.57 -16.78
C ALA A 25 -3.17 -29.72 -17.28
N ILE A 26 -3.45 -28.54 -17.83
CA ILE A 26 -2.46 -27.55 -18.28
C ILE A 26 -1.59 -27.10 -17.09
N TYR A 27 -2.20 -26.78 -15.98
CA TYR A 27 -1.49 -26.27 -14.79
C TYR A 27 -0.59 -27.34 -14.17
N ARG A 28 -1.01 -28.59 -14.13
CA ARG A 28 -0.16 -29.70 -13.67
C ARG A 28 1.03 -29.93 -14.60
N ASP A 29 0.81 -29.97 -15.92
CA ASP A 29 1.90 -30.11 -16.89
C ASP A 29 2.89 -28.94 -16.81
N LEU A 30 2.37 -27.72 -16.67
CA LEU A 30 3.20 -26.52 -16.50
C LEU A 30 4.07 -26.60 -15.22
N GLN A 31 3.44 -26.90 -14.07
CA GLN A 31 4.13 -27.03 -12.81
C GLN A 31 5.21 -28.11 -12.84
N ASP A 32 4.89 -29.27 -13.42
CA ASP A 32 5.83 -30.38 -13.56
C ASP A 32 7.03 -29.99 -14.43
N ARG A 33 6.82 -29.43 -15.62
CA ARG A 33 7.90 -28.98 -16.52
C ARG A 33 8.78 -27.93 -15.89
N LEU A 34 8.20 -26.94 -15.19
CA LEU A 34 8.95 -25.89 -14.52
C LEU A 34 9.82 -26.45 -13.40
N THR A 35 9.31 -27.42 -12.64
CA THR A 35 10.06 -28.08 -11.56
C THR A 35 11.25 -28.88 -12.10
N HIS A 36 11.16 -29.42 -13.33
CA HIS A 36 12.25 -30.14 -13.97
C HIS A 36 13.33 -29.27 -14.61
N ILE A 37 13.18 -27.94 -14.62
CA ILE A 37 14.23 -27.04 -15.09
C ILE A 37 15.42 -27.09 -14.13
N PRO A 38 16.65 -27.32 -14.61
CA PRO A 38 17.85 -27.34 -13.76
C PRO A 38 18.00 -26.01 -12.99
N GLY A 39 18.11 -26.10 -11.67
CA GLY A 39 18.20 -24.92 -10.79
C GLY A 39 16.88 -24.50 -10.14
N VAL A 40 15.73 -25.02 -10.60
CA VAL A 40 14.45 -24.87 -9.93
C VAL A 40 14.32 -25.94 -8.85
N GLU A 41 13.97 -25.53 -7.65
CA GLU A 41 13.69 -26.43 -6.53
C GLU A 41 12.20 -26.75 -6.42
N ARG A 42 11.37 -25.74 -6.56
CA ARG A 42 9.91 -25.84 -6.58
C ARG A 42 9.32 -24.87 -7.60
N ALA A 43 8.23 -25.26 -8.21
CA ALA A 43 7.37 -24.40 -9.02
C ALA A 43 5.96 -24.44 -8.47
N ALA A 44 5.32 -23.32 -8.35
CA ALA A 44 3.95 -23.23 -7.86
C ALA A 44 3.18 -22.13 -8.58
N LEU A 45 1.87 -22.32 -8.70
CA LEU A 45 0.96 -21.47 -9.44
C LEU A 45 0.03 -20.77 -8.46
N ALA A 46 -0.35 -19.55 -8.78
CA ALA A 46 -1.28 -18.77 -7.97
C ALA A 46 -2.15 -17.86 -8.84
N LEU A 47 -3.33 -17.52 -8.33
CA LEU A 47 -4.12 -16.47 -8.92
C LEU A 47 -3.37 -15.14 -8.85
N TYR A 48 -2.75 -14.83 -7.71
CA TYR A 48 -1.96 -13.63 -7.51
C TYR A 48 -0.53 -13.92 -7.03
N SER A 49 0.31 -12.91 -7.13
CA SER A 49 1.59 -12.83 -6.42
C SER A 49 1.50 -11.75 -5.35
N PRO A 50 2.26 -11.84 -4.26
CA PRO A 50 2.31 -10.79 -3.26
C PRO A 50 2.48 -9.39 -3.88
N PHE A 51 1.67 -8.43 -3.42
CA PHE A 51 1.68 -7.02 -3.84
C PHE A 51 1.34 -6.75 -5.32
N THR A 52 0.82 -7.73 -6.08
CA THR A 52 0.36 -7.48 -7.46
C THR A 52 -1.10 -7.09 -7.49
N ASP A 53 -1.96 -7.91 -6.90
CA ASP A 53 -3.40 -7.68 -6.81
C ASP A 53 -3.94 -8.27 -5.50
N ASN A 54 -5.21 -8.09 -5.24
CA ASN A 54 -5.87 -8.57 -4.04
C ASN A 54 -7.36 -8.69 -4.26
N TRP A 55 -7.87 -9.90 -4.14
CA TRP A 55 -9.29 -10.16 -4.13
C TRP A 55 -9.76 -10.38 -2.69
N GLY A 56 -10.83 -9.72 -2.29
CA GLY A 56 -11.35 -9.84 -0.94
C GLY A 56 -12.85 -10.07 -0.92
N GLU A 57 -13.27 -11.00 -0.06
CA GLU A 57 -14.65 -11.42 0.10
C GLU A 57 -15.09 -11.36 1.56
N MET A 58 -16.40 -11.26 1.78
CA MET A 58 -16.99 -11.31 3.11
C MET A 58 -17.03 -12.76 3.59
N ILE A 59 -16.50 -13.00 4.78
CA ILE A 59 -16.44 -14.33 5.40
C ILE A 59 -17.65 -14.54 6.28
N ILE A 60 -18.28 -15.70 6.13
CA ILE A 60 -19.38 -16.15 6.97
C ILE A 60 -19.03 -17.54 7.52
N ARG A 61 -18.87 -17.63 8.84
CA ARG A 61 -18.57 -18.90 9.52
C ARG A 61 -19.84 -19.72 9.69
N GLU A 62 -19.71 -21.04 9.55
CA GLU A 62 -20.79 -21.98 9.83
C GLU A 62 -21.34 -21.81 11.27
N GLY A 63 -22.66 -21.86 11.42
CA GLY A 63 -23.31 -21.66 12.71
C GLY A 63 -23.31 -20.23 13.25
N HIS A 64 -22.75 -19.27 12.51
CA HIS A 64 -22.78 -17.85 12.85
C HIS A 64 -23.71 -17.09 11.89
N GLY A 65 -24.42 -16.07 12.43
CA GLY A 65 -25.28 -15.23 11.60
C GLY A 65 -24.51 -14.42 10.55
N VAL A 66 -25.24 -13.91 9.56
CA VAL A 66 -24.64 -12.96 8.60
C VAL A 66 -24.20 -11.71 9.37
N PRO A 67 -22.94 -11.29 9.21
CA PRO A 67 -22.43 -10.09 9.89
C PRO A 67 -23.21 -8.84 9.52
N ASN A 68 -23.24 -7.85 10.42
CA ASN A 68 -23.86 -6.56 10.13
C ASN A 68 -23.07 -5.81 9.04
N VAL A 69 -23.78 -5.05 8.21
CA VAL A 69 -23.20 -4.28 7.08
C VAL A 69 -22.06 -3.32 7.52
N ASN A 70 -22.06 -2.92 8.79
CA ASN A 70 -21.04 -2.01 9.36
C ASN A 70 -19.82 -2.74 9.95
N GLU A 71 -19.81 -4.06 9.97
CA GLU A 71 -18.68 -4.85 10.46
C GLU A 71 -17.76 -5.22 9.30
N ASP A 72 -16.47 -4.89 9.43
CA ASP A 72 -15.47 -5.36 8.47
C ASP A 72 -15.23 -6.87 8.65
N GLN A 73 -15.90 -7.65 7.84
CA GLN A 73 -15.78 -9.12 7.79
C GLN A 73 -15.04 -9.60 6.53
N GLY A 74 -14.31 -8.71 5.88
CA GLY A 74 -13.54 -9.04 4.70
C GLY A 74 -12.24 -9.79 5.01
N ALA A 75 -11.91 -10.78 4.18
CA ALA A 75 -10.60 -11.41 4.10
C ALA A 75 -10.13 -11.43 2.64
N SER A 76 -8.83 -11.36 2.44
CA SER A 76 -8.21 -11.60 1.14
C SER A 76 -8.05 -13.10 0.92
N TRP A 77 -7.99 -13.53 -0.34
CA TRP A 77 -7.79 -14.92 -0.65
C TRP A 77 -7.01 -15.13 -1.94
N ASP A 78 -6.44 -16.32 -2.07
CA ASP A 78 -5.69 -16.70 -3.23
C ASP A 78 -5.95 -18.18 -3.57
N HIS A 79 -6.10 -18.49 -4.87
CA HIS A 79 -6.10 -19.85 -5.36
C HIS A 79 -4.68 -20.27 -5.70
N VAL A 80 -4.22 -21.35 -5.09
CA VAL A 80 -2.82 -21.77 -5.22
C VAL A 80 -2.70 -23.26 -5.54
N SER A 81 -1.65 -23.64 -6.26
CA SER A 81 -1.30 -25.05 -6.46
C SER A 81 -0.67 -25.64 -5.21
N SER A 82 -0.60 -26.98 -5.14
CA SER A 82 0.19 -27.67 -4.13
C SER A 82 1.64 -27.18 -4.13
N GLY A 83 2.26 -27.11 -2.94
CA GLY A 83 3.64 -26.65 -2.77
C GLY A 83 3.82 -25.13 -2.82
N TYR A 84 2.75 -24.33 -3.01
CA TYR A 84 2.86 -22.87 -3.08
C TYR A 84 3.32 -22.26 -1.77
N LEU A 85 2.74 -22.69 -0.66
CA LEU A 85 3.09 -22.15 0.66
C LEU A 85 4.56 -22.43 0.99
N GLU A 86 5.04 -23.63 0.66
CA GLU A 86 6.43 -24.01 0.82
C GLU A 86 7.36 -23.21 -0.10
N ALA A 87 6.99 -23.06 -1.38
CA ALA A 87 7.74 -22.24 -2.34
C ALA A 87 7.85 -20.79 -1.89
N MET A 88 6.84 -20.28 -1.18
CA MET A 88 6.83 -18.93 -0.58
C MET A 88 7.52 -18.87 0.79
N GLY A 89 8.06 -19.96 1.31
CA GLY A 89 8.68 -20.02 2.65
C GLY A 89 7.67 -19.78 3.78
N GLN A 90 6.40 -20.14 3.57
CA GLN A 90 5.39 -20.01 4.60
C GLN A 90 5.48 -21.16 5.60
N HIS A 91 5.37 -20.83 6.89
CA HIS A 91 5.45 -21.81 7.96
C HIS A 91 4.06 -22.20 8.47
N ILE A 92 3.75 -23.49 8.38
CA ILE A 92 2.57 -24.07 9.00
C ILE A 92 2.75 -24.05 10.53
N LEU A 93 1.80 -23.45 11.21
CA LEU A 93 1.75 -23.39 12.68
C LEU A 93 0.89 -24.50 13.26
N ARG A 94 -0.20 -24.85 12.59
CA ARG A 94 -1.13 -25.92 12.99
C ARG A 94 -1.75 -26.56 11.75
N GLY A 95 -2.13 -27.83 11.85
CA GLY A 95 -2.76 -28.56 10.77
C GLY A 95 -1.79 -28.93 9.63
N ARG A 96 -2.25 -28.84 8.40
CA ARG A 96 -1.52 -29.22 7.20
C ARG A 96 -1.60 -28.12 6.11
N THR A 97 -0.70 -28.21 5.15
CA THR A 97 -0.71 -27.42 3.92
C THR A 97 -1.68 -27.97 2.87
N ILE A 98 -1.81 -27.26 1.75
CA ILE A 98 -2.48 -27.72 0.53
C ILE A 98 -1.58 -28.76 -0.17
N THR A 99 -2.17 -29.87 -0.57
CA THR A 99 -1.46 -31.01 -1.19
C THR A 99 -2.13 -31.45 -2.49
N ASP A 100 -1.48 -32.32 -3.26
CA ASP A 100 -2.06 -32.91 -4.49
C ASP A 100 -3.26 -33.83 -4.23
N GLN A 101 -3.55 -34.14 -2.95
CA GLN A 101 -4.74 -34.89 -2.56
C GLN A 101 -5.99 -34.00 -2.52
N ASP A 102 -5.83 -32.66 -2.47
CA ASP A 102 -6.91 -31.69 -2.46
C ASP A 102 -7.38 -31.43 -3.90
N THR A 103 -8.16 -32.37 -4.43
CA THR A 103 -8.64 -32.41 -5.82
C THR A 103 -10.08 -31.87 -5.96
N ALA A 104 -10.55 -31.70 -7.20
CA ALA A 104 -11.92 -31.28 -7.49
C ALA A 104 -13.02 -32.19 -6.90
N THR A 105 -12.69 -33.43 -6.55
CA THR A 105 -13.65 -34.41 -5.99
C THR A 105 -13.59 -34.55 -4.47
N THR A 106 -12.62 -33.91 -3.82
CA THR A 106 -12.51 -33.89 -2.36
C THR A 106 -13.26 -32.71 -1.76
N ARG A 107 -13.45 -32.69 -0.45
CA ARG A 107 -14.05 -31.54 0.24
C ARG A 107 -13.17 -30.31 0.02
N ASN A 108 -13.80 -29.15 -0.23
CA ASN A 108 -13.08 -27.91 -0.38
C ASN A 108 -12.41 -27.53 0.94
N VAL A 109 -11.12 -27.24 0.87
CA VAL A 109 -10.28 -26.92 2.03
C VAL A 109 -9.68 -25.54 1.91
N ALA A 110 -9.33 -24.96 3.06
CA ALA A 110 -8.62 -23.70 3.13
C ALA A 110 -7.50 -23.77 4.17
N VAL A 111 -6.40 -23.07 3.87
CA VAL A 111 -5.35 -22.74 4.83
C VAL A 111 -5.46 -21.24 5.13
N VAL A 112 -5.56 -20.88 6.40
CA VAL A 112 -5.76 -19.50 6.86
C VAL A 112 -4.51 -18.96 7.56
N ASP A 113 -4.33 -17.64 7.58
CA ASP A 113 -3.26 -17.01 8.35
C ASP A 113 -3.69 -16.66 9.80
N GLU A 114 -2.71 -16.32 10.65
CA GLU A 114 -2.99 -15.90 12.03
C GLU A 114 -3.90 -14.65 12.11
N ALA A 115 -3.86 -13.76 11.11
CA ALA A 115 -4.73 -12.59 11.08
C ALA A 115 -6.19 -12.99 10.86
N PHE A 116 -6.44 -14.01 10.05
CA PHE A 116 -7.76 -14.60 9.87
C PHE A 116 -8.28 -15.20 11.19
N VAL A 117 -7.45 -15.98 11.86
CA VAL A 117 -7.83 -16.57 13.15
C VAL A 117 -8.12 -15.49 14.19
N ARG A 118 -7.29 -14.46 14.30
CA ARG A 118 -7.53 -13.34 15.25
C ARG A 118 -8.81 -12.58 14.98
N LYS A 119 -9.18 -12.44 13.71
CA LYS A 119 -10.37 -11.66 13.33
C LYS A 119 -11.65 -12.44 13.50
N PHE A 120 -11.67 -13.70 13.11
CA PHE A 120 -12.89 -14.47 12.99
C PHE A 120 -13.13 -15.47 14.13
N PHE A 121 -12.14 -15.70 14.99
CA PHE A 121 -12.24 -16.67 16.10
C PHE A 121 -12.02 -16.00 17.45
N LYS A 122 -12.71 -16.53 18.47
CA LYS A 122 -12.49 -16.11 19.86
C LYS A 122 -11.15 -16.66 20.36
N LYS A 123 -10.56 -15.97 21.34
CA LYS A 123 -9.29 -16.42 21.93
C LYS A 123 -9.46 -17.83 22.53
N GLY A 124 -8.64 -18.78 22.06
CA GLY A 124 -8.66 -20.17 22.49
C GLY A 124 -9.63 -21.08 21.72
N GLU A 125 -10.36 -20.56 20.75
CA GLU A 125 -11.19 -21.35 19.86
C GLU A 125 -10.30 -22.04 18.81
N GLU A 126 -10.58 -23.34 18.54
CA GLU A 126 -9.83 -24.13 17.55
C GLU A 126 -10.39 -23.88 16.15
N PRO A 127 -9.56 -23.37 15.20
CA PRO A 127 -10.03 -23.13 13.84
C PRO A 127 -10.00 -24.38 12.95
N ILE A 128 -9.12 -25.36 13.22
CA ILE A 128 -8.98 -26.55 12.37
C ILE A 128 -10.25 -27.39 12.44
N GLY A 129 -10.71 -27.84 11.26
CA GLY A 129 -11.95 -28.61 11.12
C GLY A 129 -13.24 -27.78 11.19
N THR A 130 -13.14 -26.44 11.34
CA THR A 130 -14.31 -25.55 11.24
C THR A 130 -14.53 -25.12 9.80
N HIS A 131 -15.75 -24.68 9.49
CA HIS A 131 -16.13 -24.31 8.16
C HIS A 131 -16.44 -22.81 8.03
N PHE A 132 -16.22 -22.28 6.84
CA PHE A 132 -16.64 -20.95 6.44
C PHE A 132 -16.98 -20.90 4.95
N GLY A 133 -17.65 -19.85 4.53
CA GLY A 133 -17.92 -19.59 3.13
C GLY A 133 -17.99 -18.11 2.84
N LEU A 134 -18.35 -17.77 1.61
CA LEU A 134 -18.26 -16.42 1.06
C LEU A 134 -19.66 -15.83 0.87
N ASN A 135 -19.81 -14.57 1.26
CA ASN A 135 -20.90 -13.65 0.91
C ASN A 135 -22.31 -14.02 1.38
N LYS A 136 -22.68 -15.29 1.51
CA LYS A 136 -24.04 -15.73 1.90
C LYS A 136 -24.01 -16.86 2.92
N ALA A 137 -24.93 -16.84 3.87
CA ALA A 137 -25.05 -17.85 4.93
C ALA A 137 -25.23 -19.28 4.40
N GLN A 138 -25.90 -19.46 3.27
CA GLN A 138 -26.11 -20.78 2.65
C GLN A 138 -24.82 -21.44 2.18
N TYR A 139 -23.73 -20.69 2.02
CA TYR A 139 -22.43 -21.20 1.61
C TYR A 139 -21.42 -21.26 2.77
N SER A 140 -21.89 -21.07 4.02
CA SER A 140 -21.01 -20.98 5.20
C SER A 140 -20.24 -22.26 5.53
N ASP A 141 -20.56 -23.39 4.92
CA ASP A 141 -19.85 -24.66 5.04
C ASP A 141 -18.98 -25.03 3.83
N THR A 142 -18.76 -24.09 2.89
CA THR A 142 -18.06 -24.35 1.62
C THR A 142 -16.62 -24.81 1.82
N PHE A 143 -15.88 -24.17 2.73
CA PHE A 143 -14.46 -24.45 2.94
C PHE A 143 -14.22 -24.94 4.37
N GLU A 144 -13.47 -26.05 4.50
CA GLU A 144 -12.98 -26.58 5.78
C GLU A 144 -11.57 -26.03 6.04
N ILE A 145 -11.33 -25.46 7.22
CA ILE A 145 -9.99 -25.01 7.62
C ILE A 145 -9.13 -26.22 7.98
N VAL A 146 -8.09 -26.49 7.19
CA VAL A 146 -7.19 -27.63 7.40
C VAL A 146 -5.81 -27.21 7.91
N GLY A 147 -5.47 -25.93 7.83
CA GLY A 147 -4.18 -25.42 8.27
C GLY A 147 -4.20 -23.95 8.69
N VAL A 148 -3.29 -23.60 9.58
CA VAL A 148 -3.01 -22.22 9.98
C VAL A 148 -1.55 -21.93 9.74
N ILE A 149 -1.26 -20.88 8.96
CA ILE A 149 0.09 -20.40 8.70
C ILE A 149 0.40 -19.15 9.53
N ARG A 150 1.69 -18.84 9.63
CA ARG A 150 2.13 -17.55 10.15
C ARG A 150 1.53 -16.42 9.31
N GLU A 151 1.21 -15.31 9.95
CA GLU A 151 0.67 -14.12 9.27
C GLU A 151 1.50 -13.73 8.04
N ALA A 152 0.84 -13.69 6.88
CA ALA A 152 1.44 -13.37 5.60
C ALA A 152 1.02 -11.95 5.17
N ASN A 153 2.01 -11.11 4.90
CA ASN A 153 1.73 -9.77 4.39
C ASN A 153 1.75 -9.77 2.86
N TYR A 154 0.59 -9.94 2.24
CA TYR A 154 0.43 -10.01 0.77
C TYR A 154 -0.07 -8.71 0.14
N THR A 155 -0.64 -7.81 0.94
CA THR A 155 -1.39 -6.66 0.43
C THR A 155 -0.70 -5.33 0.64
N ASP A 156 0.03 -5.18 1.75
CA ASP A 156 0.70 -3.93 2.12
C ASP A 156 2.20 -4.17 2.44
N PRO A 157 3.12 -3.76 1.55
CA PRO A 157 4.55 -3.94 1.78
C PRO A 157 5.08 -3.15 2.97
N THR A 158 4.33 -2.13 3.44
CA THR A 158 4.71 -1.33 4.63
C THR A 158 4.34 -2.00 5.94
N GLY A 159 3.46 -3.01 5.90
CA GLY A 159 3.00 -3.75 7.07
C GLY A 159 2.05 -2.98 8.01
N HIS A 160 1.63 -1.77 7.62
CA HIS A 160 0.71 -0.97 8.42
C HIS A 160 -0.72 -1.49 8.38
N TRP A 161 -1.10 -2.13 7.27
CA TRP A 161 -2.43 -2.68 7.08
C TRP A 161 -2.35 -4.17 6.74
N ARG A 162 -2.72 -4.99 7.72
CA ARG A 162 -2.68 -6.45 7.61
C ARG A 162 -4.09 -6.97 7.44
N ARG A 163 -4.41 -7.43 6.25
CA ARG A 163 -5.69 -8.03 5.94
C ARG A 163 -5.63 -9.53 6.20
N PRO A 164 -6.65 -10.13 6.86
CA PRO A 164 -6.76 -11.58 6.96
C PRO A 164 -6.65 -12.21 5.58
N LEU A 165 -5.95 -13.35 5.50
CA LEU A 165 -5.68 -14.03 4.25
C LEU A 165 -5.96 -15.52 4.39
N PHE A 166 -6.55 -16.10 3.34
CA PHE A 166 -6.69 -17.55 3.23
C PHE A 166 -6.33 -18.03 1.83
N PHE A 167 -5.91 -19.28 1.74
CA PHE A 167 -5.50 -19.95 0.52
C PHE A 167 -6.39 -21.16 0.30
N VAL A 168 -6.80 -21.36 -0.95
CA VAL A 168 -7.60 -22.51 -1.38
C VAL A 168 -6.91 -23.22 -2.55
N PRO A 169 -7.08 -24.54 -2.70
CA PRO A 169 -6.48 -25.27 -3.79
C PRO A 169 -7.00 -24.81 -5.15
N LEU A 170 -6.10 -24.57 -6.10
CA LEU A 170 -6.43 -24.20 -7.47
C LEU A 170 -7.23 -25.30 -8.18
N ALA A 171 -7.08 -26.57 -7.79
CA ALA A 171 -7.78 -27.72 -8.34
C ALA A 171 -9.19 -27.94 -7.76
N GLN A 172 -9.58 -27.18 -6.71
CA GLN A 172 -10.91 -27.30 -6.11
C GLN A 172 -11.83 -26.16 -6.56
N HIS A 173 -13.03 -26.52 -7.04
CA HIS A 173 -14.03 -25.57 -7.50
C HIS A 173 -15.21 -25.53 -6.53
N ALA A 174 -15.53 -24.34 -6.05
CA ALA A 174 -16.73 -24.15 -5.26
C ALA A 174 -17.97 -24.09 -6.18
N HIS A 175 -19.10 -24.59 -5.71
CA HIS A 175 -20.35 -24.51 -6.46
C HIS A 175 -21.29 -23.47 -5.83
N TYR A 176 -21.73 -22.52 -6.66
CA TYR A 176 -22.63 -21.45 -6.27
C TYR A 176 -23.89 -21.43 -7.16
N ASP A 177 -25.05 -21.48 -6.56
CA ASP A 177 -26.34 -21.35 -7.30
C ASP A 177 -26.55 -19.94 -7.88
N VAL A 178 -25.77 -18.96 -7.40
CA VAL A 178 -25.84 -17.57 -7.86
C VAL A 178 -24.84 -17.40 -9.02
N SER A 179 -25.35 -17.14 -10.21
CA SER A 179 -24.56 -17.04 -11.44
C SER A 179 -23.38 -16.07 -11.33
N MET A 180 -23.54 -14.95 -10.62
CA MET A 180 -22.47 -13.98 -10.43
C MET A 180 -21.35 -14.55 -9.55
N LEU A 181 -21.66 -15.26 -8.46
CA LEU A 181 -20.68 -15.89 -7.59
C LEU A 181 -19.95 -17.03 -8.32
N GLN A 182 -20.69 -17.84 -9.09
CA GLN A 182 -20.08 -18.88 -9.91
C GLN A 182 -19.12 -18.29 -10.96
N MET A 183 -19.51 -17.22 -11.66
CA MET A 183 -18.64 -16.54 -12.61
C MET A 183 -17.38 -15.94 -11.94
N ILE A 184 -17.50 -15.48 -10.70
CA ILE A 184 -16.35 -15.00 -9.92
C ILE A 184 -15.43 -16.18 -9.60
N ASP A 185 -15.96 -17.28 -9.08
CA ASP A 185 -15.21 -18.50 -8.78
C ASP A 185 -14.46 -19.01 -10.04
N ASP A 186 -15.14 -19.16 -11.15
CA ASP A 186 -14.53 -19.59 -12.41
C ASP A 186 -13.35 -18.71 -12.85
N ARG A 187 -13.42 -17.40 -12.61
CA ARG A 187 -12.33 -16.46 -12.92
C ARG A 187 -11.14 -16.58 -11.97
N THR A 188 -11.37 -16.97 -10.72
CA THR A 188 -10.30 -17.11 -9.72
C THR A 188 -9.40 -18.33 -9.97
N HIS A 189 -9.79 -19.22 -10.89
CA HIS A 189 -8.95 -20.32 -11.38
C HIS A 189 -8.01 -19.93 -12.53
N LEU A 190 -8.09 -18.70 -13.03
CA LEU A 190 -7.18 -18.21 -14.06
C LEU A 190 -5.92 -17.64 -13.44
N ILE A 191 -4.84 -18.43 -13.44
CA ILE A 191 -3.57 -18.01 -12.84
C ILE A 191 -3.04 -16.72 -13.46
N GLN A 192 -2.51 -15.84 -12.62
CA GLN A 192 -1.80 -14.64 -13.04
C GLN A 192 -0.35 -14.64 -12.57
N SER A 193 0.04 -15.63 -11.76
CA SER A 193 1.37 -15.74 -11.22
C SER A 193 1.86 -17.18 -11.16
N VAL A 194 3.15 -17.33 -11.45
CA VAL A 194 3.90 -18.55 -11.15
C VAL A 194 5.09 -18.15 -10.29
N VAL A 195 5.31 -18.87 -9.21
CA VAL A 195 6.44 -18.68 -8.32
C VAL A 195 7.41 -19.85 -8.48
N LEU A 196 8.67 -19.52 -8.67
CA LEU A 196 9.76 -20.49 -8.67
C LEU A 196 10.65 -20.25 -7.45
N GLU A 197 10.93 -21.31 -6.71
CA GLU A 197 12.01 -21.34 -5.72
C GLU A 197 13.27 -21.90 -6.42
N LEU A 198 14.39 -21.18 -6.32
CA LEU A 198 15.61 -21.50 -7.02
C LEU A 198 16.71 -21.93 -6.03
N ARG A 199 17.58 -22.84 -6.46
CA ARG A 199 18.82 -23.19 -5.73
C ARG A 199 19.93 -22.18 -5.90
N GLY A 200 19.77 -21.20 -6.78
CA GLY A 200 20.80 -20.21 -7.12
C GLY A 200 20.23 -18.98 -7.80
N SER A 201 20.99 -18.40 -8.75
CA SER A 201 20.59 -17.22 -9.51
C SER A 201 19.56 -17.53 -10.59
N ILE A 202 18.77 -16.53 -10.97
CA ILE A 202 17.84 -16.57 -12.12
C ILE A 202 18.57 -16.56 -13.47
N ASP A 203 19.88 -16.25 -13.50
CA ASP A 203 20.63 -16.03 -14.72
C ASP A 203 20.56 -17.23 -15.68
N GLY A 204 20.12 -16.96 -16.92
CA GLY A 204 19.99 -17.97 -17.96
C GLY A 204 18.78 -18.89 -17.85
N LEU A 205 17.89 -18.74 -16.85
CA LEU A 205 16.68 -19.56 -16.72
C LEU A 205 15.51 -19.06 -17.58
N GLU A 206 15.44 -17.77 -17.89
CA GLU A 206 14.32 -17.18 -18.62
C GLU A 206 14.02 -17.87 -19.97
N PRO A 207 14.99 -18.21 -20.85
CA PRO A 207 14.70 -18.94 -22.08
C PRO A 207 14.08 -20.34 -21.85
N GLN A 208 14.50 -21.04 -20.80
CA GLN A 208 13.99 -22.36 -20.43
C GLN A 208 12.55 -22.25 -19.90
N ILE A 209 12.29 -21.23 -19.07
CA ILE A 209 10.95 -20.93 -18.56
C ILE A 209 10.01 -20.62 -19.75
N ARG A 210 10.39 -19.72 -20.66
CA ARG A 210 9.59 -19.37 -21.84
C ARG A 210 9.32 -20.58 -22.73
N ARG A 211 10.28 -21.46 -22.90
CA ARG A 211 10.12 -22.71 -23.65
C ARG A 211 9.13 -23.66 -22.98
N ALA A 212 9.21 -23.85 -21.66
CA ALA A 212 8.27 -24.70 -20.92
C ALA A 212 6.82 -24.20 -21.09
N PHE A 213 6.58 -22.89 -20.99
CA PHE A 213 5.26 -22.29 -21.21
C PHE A 213 4.74 -22.55 -22.65
N ALA A 214 5.59 -22.31 -23.67
CA ALA A 214 5.21 -22.48 -25.06
C ALA A 214 4.92 -23.95 -25.44
N GLU A 215 5.59 -24.90 -24.79
CA GLU A 215 5.36 -26.33 -25.00
C GLU A 215 4.06 -26.84 -24.34
N VAL A 216 3.63 -26.19 -23.24
CA VAL A 216 2.39 -26.56 -22.53
C VAL A 216 1.17 -25.97 -23.25
N ASP A 217 1.13 -24.66 -23.42
CA ASP A 217 0.07 -23.97 -24.14
C ASP A 217 0.57 -22.63 -24.69
N PRO A 218 0.57 -22.42 -26.01
CA PRO A 218 1.04 -21.17 -26.62
C PRO A 218 0.19 -19.95 -26.29
N ASN A 219 -1.02 -20.14 -25.73
CA ASN A 219 -1.89 -19.04 -25.31
C ASN A 219 -1.54 -18.52 -23.91
N LEU A 220 -0.77 -19.27 -23.12
CA LEU A 220 -0.24 -18.79 -21.84
C LEU A 220 0.88 -17.78 -22.10
N THR A 221 0.58 -16.52 -21.89
CA THR A 221 1.54 -15.45 -22.18
C THR A 221 2.29 -15.01 -20.91
N ILE A 222 3.62 -15.03 -20.97
CA ILE A 222 4.47 -14.47 -19.91
C ILE A 222 4.50 -12.95 -20.06
N LEU A 223 4.00 -12.24 -19.08
CA LEU A 223 3.99 -10.78 -18.99
C LEU A 223 5.30 -10.24 -18.40
N SER A 224 5.85 -10.91 -17.41
CA SER A 224 7.08 -10.50 -16.73
C SER A 224 7.77 -11.68 -16.06
N VAL A 225 9.10 -11.63 -15.98
CA VAL A 225 9.91 -12.53 -15.15
C VAL A 225 10.77 -11.65 -14.27
N ARG A 226 10.63 -11.74 -12.95
CA ARG A 226 11.31 -10.87 -11.97
C ARG A 226 11.65 -11.65 -10.74
N THR A 227 12.69 -11.23 -10.02
CA THR A 227 12.91 -11.71 -8.67
C THR A 227 11.82 -11.18 -7.74
N MET A 228 11.51 -11.92 -6.68
CA MET A 228 10.55 -11.47 -5.67
C MET A 228 11.05 -10.21 -4.95
N GLN A 229 12.36 -10.05 -4.79
CA GLN A 229 12.97 -8.84 -4.26
C GLN A 229 12.69 -7.62 -5.14
N GLU A 230 12.85 -7.75 -6.47
CA GLU A 230 12.53 -6.67 -7.42
C GLU A 230 11.04 -6.32 -7.40
N GLN A 231 10.16 -7.32 -7.28
CA GLN A 231 8.72 -7.09 -7.19
C GLN A 231 8.35 -6.26 -5.95
N VAL A 232 8.91 -6.60 -4.79
CA VAL A 232 8.73 -5.84 -3.54
C VAL A 232 9.32 -4.43 -3.67
N ALA A 233 10.55 -4.30 -4.21
CA ALA A 233 11.21 -3.02 -4.40
C ALA A 233 10.41 -2.08 -5.31
N ASN A 234 9.93 -2.58 -6.46
CA ASN A 234 9.14 -1.80 -7.41
C ASN A 234 7.84 -1.26 -6.79
N ARG A 235 7.22 -2.02 -5.88
CA ARG A 235 6.02 -1.55 -5.19
C ARG A 235 6.33 -0.41 -4.21
N LEU A 236 7.45 -0.49 -3.52
CA LEU A 236 7.94 0.57 -2.64
C LEU A 236 8.42 1.81 -3.43
N ASP A 237 9.03 1.62 -4.60
CA ASP A 237 9.51 2.72 -5.44
C ASP A 237 8.37 3.58 -5.99
N GLN A 238 7.23 3.00 -6.29
CA GLN A 238 6.04 3.78 -6.67
C GLN A 238 5.62 4.74 -5.54
N GLN A 239 5.59 4.26 -4.29
CA GLN A 239 5.28 5.08 -3.12
C GLN A 239 6.36 6.16 -2.88
N ARG A 240 7.65 5.80 -3.04
CA ARG A 240 8.77 6.74 -2.95
C ARG A 240 8.69 7.84 -4.00
N THR A 241 8.34 7.52 -5.23
CA THR A 241 8.19 8.50 -6.31
C THR A 241 7.07 9.50 -6.00
N VAL A 242 5.93 9.04 -5.52
CA VAL A 242 4.83 9.92 -5.09
C VAL A 242 5.28 10.81 -3.93
N ALA A 243 5.97 10.25 -2.93
CA ALA A 243 6.49 11.02 -1.80
C ALA A 243 7.52 12.08 -2.23
N GLN A 244 8.43 11.74 -3.16
CA GLN A 244 9.42 12.67 -3.70
C GLN A 244 8.75 13.83 -4.48
N MET A 245 7.78 13.53 -5.35
CA MET A 245 7.03 14.55 -6.09
C MET A 245 6.27 15.47 -5.13
N THR A 246 5.57 14.91 -4.14
CA THR A 246 4.85 15.69 -3.13
C THR A 246 5.81 16.57 -2.31
N GLY A 247 6.99 16.03 -1.94
CA GLY A 247 8.03 16.79 -1.24
C GLY A 247 8.56 17.96 -2.07
N LEU A 248 8.78 17.75 -3.36
CA LEU A 248 9.25 18.78 -4.29
C LEU A 248 8.24 19.91 -4.45
N PHE A 249 6.94 19.59 -4.58
CA PHE A 249 5.87 20.58 -4.58
C PHE A 249 5.76 21.32 -3.24
N GLY A 250 5.98 20.63 -2.11
CA GLY A 250 6.04 21.24 -0.79
C GLY A 250 7.17 22.26 -0.66
N ILE A 251 8.35 21.94 -1.14
CA ILE A 251 9.51 22.88 -1.18
C ILE A 251 9.20 24.08 -2.07
N LEU A 252 8.64 23.87 -3.26
CA LEU A 252 8.24 24.95 -4.14
C LEU A 252 7.22 25.89 -3.50
N ALA A 253 6.22 25.33 -2.82
CA ALA A 253 5.24 26.10 -2.09
C ALA A 253 5.86 26.93 -0.96
N LEU A 254 6.84 26.37 -0.22
CA LEU A 254 7.59 27.10 0.81
C LEU A 254 8.40 28.26 0.24
N VAL A 255 9.07 28.06 -0.91
CA VAL A 255 9.81 29.13 -1.61
C VAL A 255 8.86 30.25 -2.03
N LEU A 256 7.73 29.93 -2.64
CA LEU A 256 6.72 30.90 -3.03
C LEU A 256 6.16 31.68 -1.82
N ALA A 257 5.89 30.98 -0.73
CA ALA A 257 5.44 31.60 0.52
C ALA A 257 6.51 32.55 1.10
N ALA A 258 7.79 32.16 1.06
CA ALA A 258 8.91 33.00 1.51
C ALA A 258 9.03 34.28 0.67
N VAL A 259 8.96 34.15 -0.66
CA VAL A 259 8.99 35.31 -1.57
C VAL A 259 7.81 36.24 -1.34
N GLY A 260 6.62 35.67 -1.19
CA GLY A 260 5.40 36.45 -0.88
C GLY A 260 5.51 37.20 0.46
N LEU A 261 5.95 36.51 1.51
CA LEU A 261 6.12 37.12 2.84
C LEU A 261 7.23 38.19 2.85
N TYR A 262 8.34 37.94 2.15
CA TYR A 262 9.39 38.93 1.93
C TYR A 262 8.81 40.19 1.27
N GLY A 263 8.08 40.04 0.16
CA GLY A 263 7.50 41.19 -0.57
C GLY A 263 6.54 42.01 0.28
N VAL A 264 5.61 41.35 1.01
CA VAL A 264 4.66 42.01 1.89
C VAL A 264 5.37 42.73 3.06
N THR A 265 6.39 42.06 3.64
CA THR A 265 7.15 42.65 4.75
C THR A 265 7.97 43.84 4.28
N ALA A 266 8.66 43.73 3.14
CA ALA A 266 9.44 44.82 2.55
C ALA A 266 8.55 46.05 2.21
N TYR A 267 7.40 45.81 1.58
CA TYR A 267 6.43 46.85 1.28
C TYR A 267 5.87 47.53 2.56
N THR A 268 5.60 46.75 3.60
CA THR A 268 5.13 47.26 4.89
C THR A 268 6.18 48.14 5.58
N VAL A 269 7.46 47.74 5.51
CA VAL A 269 8.58 48.53 6.04
C VAL A 269 8.72 49.83 5.29
N GLU A 270 8.69 49.79 3.94
CA GLU A 270 8.79 50.99 3.09
C GLU A 270 7.69 51.99 3.40
N ARG A 271 6.44 51.54 3.50
CA ARG A 271 5.28 52.40 3.81
C ARG A 271 5.32 53.00 5.21
N ARG A 272 6.07 52.36 6.16
CA ARG A 272 6.21 52.85 7.55
C ARG A 272 7.54 53.50 7.82
N THR A 273 8.33 53.82 6.79
CA THR A 273 9.68 54.40 6.93
C THR A 273 9.69 55.65 7.78
N ASN A 274 8.73 56.58 7.58
CA ASN A 274 8.61 57.81 8.36
C ASN A 274 8.28 57.51 9.84
N GLU A 275 7.37 56.58 10.13
CA GLU A 275 7.02 56.18 11.49
C GLU A 275 8.22 55.57 12.23
N ILE A 276 8.96 54.72 11.52
CA ILE A 276 10.18 54.07 12.04
C ILE A 276 11.26 55.11 12.28
N GLY A 277 11.45 56.06 11.32
CA GLY A 277 12.39 57.19 11.45
C GLY A 277 12.12 58.05 12.67
N VAL A 278 10.86 58.48 12.92
CA VAL A 278 10.48 59.26 14.11
C VAL A 278 10.79 58.48 15.40
N ARG A 279 10.47 57.19 15.47
CA ARG A 279 10.77 56.37 16.63
C ARG A 279 12.27 56.24 16.93
N MET A 280 13.07 56.09 15.83
CA MET A 280 14.52 56.06 15.92
C MET A 280 15.10 57.40 16.40
N ALA A 281 14.56 58.53 15.91
CA ALA A 281 14.95 59.87 16.38
C ALA A 281 14.62 60.12 17.86
N LEU A 282 13.54 59.50 18.35
CA LEU A 282 13.15 59.52 19.77
C LEU A 282 13.90 58.50 20.64
N GLY A 283 14.94 57.85 20.13
CA GLY A 283 15.81 56.94 20.90
C GLY A 283 15.43 55.46 20.90
N ALA A 284 14.54 55.03 19.98
CA ALA A 284 14.23 53.59 19.86
C ALA A 284 15.46 52.80 19.41
N ASN A 285 15.75 51.67 20.11
CA ASN A 285 16.85 50.77 19.76
C ASN A 285 16.52 49.96 18.49
N ARG A 286 17.56 49.68 17.66
CA ARG A 286 17.44 48.82 16.45
C ARG A 286 16.73 47.50 16.70
N GLY A 287 16.97 46.87 17.87
CA GLY A 287 16.29 45.65 18.28
C GLY A 287 14.77 45.78 18.41
N ASN A 288 14.29 46.96 18.84
CA ASN A 288 12.84 47.21 18.96
C ASN A 288 12.18 47.29 17.59
N VAL A 289 12.86 47.88 16.57
CA VAL A 289 12.39 47.93 15.19
C VAL A 289 12.34 46.53 14.57
N ILE A 290 13.42 45.77 14.73
CA ILE A 290 13.46 44.37 14.23
C ILE A 290 12.32 43.56 14.84
N ARG A 291 12.12 43.65 16.17
CA ARG A 291 11.05 42.95 16.88
C ARG A 291 9.65 43.34 16.36
N LEU A 292 9.45 44.60 16.06
CA LEU A 292 8.17 45.11 15.53
C LEU A 292 7.85 44.51 14.16
N VAL A 293 8.86 44.47 13.25
CA VAL A 293 8.70 43.89 11.90
C VAL A 293 8.48 42.39 11.97
N LEU A 294 9.29 41.69 12.76
CA LEU A 294 9.15 40.23 12.93
C LEU A 294 7.79 39.86 13.54
N ARG A 295 7.31 40.64 14.54
CA ARG A 295 5.99 40.41 15.13
C ARG A 295 4.87 40.53 14.08
N GLY A 296 4.97 41.49 13.15
CA GLY A 296 4.04 41.66 12.04
C GLY A 296 4.04 40.44 11.10
N ALA A 297 5.22 39.97 10.72
CA ALA A 297 5.37 38.80 9.87
C ALA A 297 4.83 37.52 10.55
N PHE A 298 5.15 37.30 11.82
CA PHE A 298 4.63 36.15 12.57
C PHE A 298 3.10 36.19 12.74
N LEU A 299 2.49 37.35 12.90
CA LEU A 299 1.04 37.49 12.94
C LEU A 299 0.38 37.05 11.62
N GLN A 300 1.00 37.43 10.48
CA GLN A 300 0.53 36.98 9.15
C GLN A 300 0.62 35.46 9.01
N VAL A 301 1.72 34.85 9.42
CA VAL A 301 1.88 33.39 9.41
C VAL A 301 0.87 32.72 10.33
N LEU A 302 0.61 33.27 11.51
CA LEU A 302 -0.38 32.74 12.45
C LEU A 302 -1.79 32.76 11.84
N LEU A 303 -2.17 33.85 11.19
CA LEU A 303 -3.45 33.96 10.49
C LEU A 303 -3.55 32.96 9.34
N GLY A 304 -2.47 32.80 8.58
CA GLY A 304 -2.37 31.77 7.52
C GLY A 304 -2.52 30.36 8.05
N LEU A 305 -1.91 30.03 9.20
CA LEU A 305 -2.02 28.71 9.84
C LEU A 305 -3.43 28.45 10.40
N LEU A 306 -4.09 29.47 10.95
CA LEU A 306 -5.47 29.35 11.45
C LEU A 306 -6.46 28.93 10.35
N ILE A 307 -6.19 29.31 9.11
CA ILE A 307 -7.02 28.92 7.95
C ILE A 307 -6.46 27.64 7.32
N GLY A 308 -5.14 27.55 7.18
CA GLY A 308 -4.46 26.48 6.46
C GLY A 308 -4.57 25.10 7.16
N ILE A 309 -4.48 25.06 8.50
CA ILE A 309 -4.58 23.79 9.23
C ILE A 309 -5.98 23.15 9.08
N PRO A 310 -7.10 23.86 9.32
CA PRO A 310 -8.42 23.28 9.09
C PRO A 310 -8.66 22.89 7.63
N ALA A 311 -8.19 23.71 6.68
CA ALA A 311 -8.30 23.41 5.26
C ALA A 311 -7.51 22.13 4.89
N SER A 312 -6.28 21.98 5.39
CA SER A 312 -5.46 20.78 5.18
C SER A 312 -6.15 19.53 5.75
N ILE A 313 -6.69 19.59 6.96
CA ILE A 313 -7.42 18.48 7.59
C ILE A 313 -8.70 18.16 6.78
N GLY A 314 -9.41 19.17 6.29
CA GLY A 314 -10.60 18.99 5.45
C GLY A 314 -10.25 18.30 4.13
N CYS A 315 -9.21 18.76 3.43
CA CYS A 315 -8.74 18.15 2.18
C CYS A 315 -8.25 16.70 2.39
N SER A 316 -7.51 16.44 3.47
CA SER A 316 -7.03 15.10 3.77
C SER A 316 -8.18 14.11 4.04
N ARG A 317 -9.26 14.56 4.68
CA ARG A 317 -10.47 13.75 4.88
C ARG A 317 -11.21 13.46 3.57
N LEU A 318 -11.30 14.42 2.66
CA LEU A 318 -11.90 14.23 1.33
C LEU A 318 -11.12 13.21 0.51
N ILE A 319 -9.78 13.25 0.57
CA ILE A 319 -8.92 12.29 -0.13
C ILE A 319 -8.97 10.92 0.56
N ALA A 320 -9.03 10.87 1.88
CA ALA A 320 -9.11 9.62 2.64
C ALA A 320 -10.39 8.82 2.35
N THR A 321 -11.50 9.49 1.98
CA THR A 321 -12.73 8.82 1.54
C THR A 321 -12.61 8.19 0.16
N GLN A 322 -11.69 8.66 -0.68
CA GLN A 322 -11.38 8.12 -2.01
C GLN A 322 -10.27 7.06 -1.97
N LEU A 323 -9.36 7.17 -1.02
CA LEU A 323 -8.25 6.26 -0.77
C LEU A 323 -8.55 5.49 0.52
N TYR A 324 -9.00 4.25 0.38
CA TYR A 324 -9.28 3.36 1.51
C TYR A 324 -8.18 3.41 2.57
N GLN A 325 -8.51 3.88 3.80
CA GLN A 325 -7.75 3.77 5.06
C GLN A 325 -6.41 4.53 5.19
N VAL A 326 -6.20 5.66 4.55
CA VAL A 326 -5.10 6.56 4.96
C VAL A 326 -5.57 7.39 6.15
N GLN A 327 -4.86 7.31 7.29
CA GLN A 327 -5.11 8.22 8.42
C GLN A 327 -4.88 9.66 7.95
N GLY A 328 -5.96 10.42 7.84
CA GLY A 328 -5.97 11.76 7.22
C GLY A 328 -5.23 12.85 8.00
N TRP A 329 -4.58 12.55 9.14
CA TRP A 329 -3.76 13.50 9.87
C TRP A 329 -2.69 12.81 10.70
N ASP A 330 -1.46 13.31 10.60
CA ASP A 330 -0.33 12.92 11.42
C ASP A 330 0.15 14.16 12.19
N PRO A 331 0.09 14.15 13.56
CA PRO A 331 0.52 15.29 14.36
C PRO A 331 1.99 15.66 14.15
N LEU A 332 2.86 14.67 13.87
CA LEU A 332 4.29 14.89 13.61
C LEU A 332 4.50 15.63 12.29
N VAL A 333 3.79 15.24 11.24
CA VAL A 333 3.86 15.90 9.92
C VAL A 333 3.30 17.33 10.01
N LEU A 334 2.17 17.52 10.68
CA LEU A 334 1.60 18.86 10.90
C LEU A 334 2.54 19.74 11.73
N GLY A 335 3.08 19.22 12.83
CA GLY A 335 4.03 19.93 13.66
C GLY A 335 5.31 20.32 12.90
N GLY A 336 5.86 19.37 12.12
CA GLY A 336 7.00 19.61 11.25
C GLY A 336 6.74 20.71 10.19
N SER A 337 5.57 20.71 9.59
CA SER A 337 5.14 21.72 8.61
C SER A 337 5.02 23.11 9.23
N ILE A 338 4.45 23.22 10.45
CA ILE A 338 4.35 24.48 11.20
C ILE A 338 5.74 25.03 11.52
N VAL A 339 6.65 24.18 11.98
CA VAL A 339 8.04 24.56 12.26
C VAL A 339 8.76 25.03 10.99
N ALA A 340 8.62 24.29 9.89
CA ALA A 340 9.22 24.65 8.61
C ALA A 340 8.71 26.00 8.10
N LEU A 341 7.39 26.27 8.16
CA LEU A 341 6.81 27.56 7.83
C LEU A 341 7.30 28.68 8.76
N GLY A 342 7.41 28.43 10.06
CA GLY A 342 7.93 29.41 11.03
C GLY A 342 9.40 29.79 10.75
N VAL A 343 10.24 28.80 10.47
CA VAL A 343 11.63 29.00 10.08
C VAL A 343 11.74 29.78 8.76
N CYS A 344 10.95 29.39 7.77
CA CYS A 344 10.90 30.08 6.47
C CYS A 344 10.47 31.54 6.61
N ALA A 345 9.45 31.81 7.46
CA ALA A 345 8.99 33.15 7.78
C ALA A 345 10.07 33.99 8.45
N LEU A 346 10.84 33.40 9.38
CA LEU A 346 11.94 34.07 10.06
C LEU A 346 13.00 34.52 9.02
N PHE A 347 13.46 33.62 8.15
CA PHE A 347 14.44 33.93 7.12
C PHE A 347 13.92 34.96 6.11
N ALA A 348 12.69 34.81 5.64
CA ALA A 348 12.10 35.78 4.70
C ALA A 348 11.95 37.19 5.29
N SER A 349 11.76 37.32 6.60
CA SER A 349 11.51 38.61 7.27
C SER A 349 12.78 39.27 7.82
N ILE A 350 13.89 38.52 7.98
CA ILE A 350 15.11 39.05 8.62
C ILE A 350 15.77 40.16 7.79
N ILE A 351 15.80 39.99 6.46
CA ILE A 351 16.41 40.97 5.56
C ILE A 351 15.62 42.28 5.56
N PRO A 352 14.28 42.33 5.37
CA PRO A 352 13.50 43.56 5.49
C PRO A 352 13.61 44.19 6.88
N ALA A 353 13.63 43.38 7.96
CA ALA A 353 13.76 43.85 9.31
C ALA A 353 15.11 44.55 9.59
N GLN A 354 16.20 44.00 9.06
CA GLN A 354 17.53 44.60 9.16
C GLN A 354 17.60 45.92 8.37
N ARG A 355 17.01 45.95 7.16
CA ARG A 355 16.91 47.20 6.37
C ARG A 355 16.15 48.26 7.11
N ALA A 356 15.01 47.91 7.75
CA ALA A 356 14.22 48.85 8.57
C ALA A 356 15.05 49.42 9.75
N ALA A 357 15.86 48.60 10.39
CA ALA A 357 16.71 49.03 11.52
C ALA A 357 17.97 49.83 11.12
N SER A 358 18.27 49.91 9.82
CA SER A 358 19.41 50.70 9.27
C SER A 358 18.96 52.03 8.65
N ILE A 359 17.70 52.41 8.73
CA ILE A 359 17.18 53.66 8.22
C ILE A 359 17.80 54.84 9.04
N ASP A 360 18.37 55.82 8.29
CA ASP A 360 18.90 57.03 8.89
C ASP A 360 17.73 58.00 9.23
N PRO A 361 17.52 58.34 10.53
CA PRO A 361 16.44 59.19 10.98
C PRO A 361 16.42 60.58 10.26
N VAL A 362 17.58 61.10 9.92
CA VAL A 362 17.70 62.41 9.27
C VAL A 362 17.18 62.39 7.84
N ASN A 363 17.49 61.31 7.09
CA ASN A 363 16.99 61.13 5.75
C ASN A 363 15.51 60.74 5.69
N ALA A 364 15.02 60.00 6.67
CA ALA A 364 13.62 59.59 6.75
C ALA A 364 12.67 60.79 7.01
N LEU A 365 13.12 61.86 7.66
CA LEU A 365 12.36 63.06 7.96
C LEU A 365 12.49 64.15 6.85
N ARG A 366 13.39 63.97 5.91
CA ARG A 366 13.67 64.97 4.85
C ARG A 366 12.94 64.72 3.53
N THR A 367 12.29 63.57 3.39
CA THR A 367 11.48 63.21 2.22
C THR A 367 10.02 63.67 2.42
N GLU A 368 9.77 64.97 2.32
CA GLU A 368 8.50 65.57 1.90
C GLU A 368 8.63 66.07 0.46
#